data_eb197bd8e6b31f06aa730aa66351d120
#
_entry.id   eb197bd8e6b31f06aa730aa66351d120
#
_cell.length_a   1.000
_cell.length_b   1.000
_cell.length_c   1.000
_cell.angle_alpha   90.00
_cell.angle_beta   90.00
_cell.angle_gamma   90.00
#
_symmetry.space_group_name_H-M   'P 1'
#
loop_
_entity.id
_entity.type
_entity.pdbx_description
1 polymer ?
#
loop_
_entity_poly.entity_id
_entity_poly.type
_entity_poly.pdbx_seq_one_letter_code
_entity_poly.pdbx_strand_id
1 'polypeptide(L)'
;METIDAVRSVLRDALHLGERAARLDADSRLMGGLPEFDSMAVVSVVTMLEDQFGITVADDELSAEVFETVGSLCRFLEGKLDA
;
A
#
# COMPACT_ATOMS: atom_id res chain seq x y z
N MET A 1 -14.83 -6.84 -3.78
CA MET A 1 -14.14 -5.72 -3.11
C MET A 1 -13.15 -5.09 -4.08
N GLU A 2 -13.15 -3.78 -4.18
CA GLU A 2 -12.21 -3.06 -5.03
C GLU A 2 -10.80 -3.14 -4.46
N THR A 3 -9.80 -3.14 -5.33
CA THR A 3 -8.39 -3.17 -4.90
C THR A 3 -8.08 -2.02 -3.95
N ILE A 4 -8.60 -0.83 -4.22
CA ILE A 4 -8.35 0.32 -3.37
C ILE A 4 -8.90 0.13 -1.96
N ASP A 5 -10.02 -0.54 -1.81
CA ASP A 5 -10.59 -0.82 -0.48
C ASP A 5 -9.69 -1.75 0.32
N ALA A 6 -9.14 -2.77 -0.35
CA ALA A 6 -8.21 -3.70 0.28
C ALA A 6 -6.92 -2.99 0.68
N VAL A 7 -6.40 -2.13 -0.20
CA VAL A 7 -5.19 -1.35 0.09
C VAL A 7 -5.42 -0.39 1.25
N ARG A 8 -6.58 0.27 1.29
CA ARG A 8 -6.90 1.16 2.42
C ARG A 8 -6.95 0.40 3.75
N SER A 9 -7.52 -0.82 3.74
CA SER A 9 -7.55 -1.66 4.93
C SER A 9 -6.15 -2.01 5.41
N VAL A 10 -5.27 -2.40 4.49
CA VAL A 10 -3.89 -2.73 4.83
C VAL A 10 -3.17 -1.50 5.41
N LEU A 11 -3.31 -0.35 4.76
CA LEU A 11 -2.70 0.89 5.24
C LEU A 11 -3.23 1.28 6.62
N ARG A 12 -4.54 1.15 6.82
CA ARG A 12 -5.13 1.45 8.12
C ARG A 12 -4.51 0.60 9.22
N ASP A 13 -4.37 -0.69 8.97
CA ASP A 13 -3.87 -1.62 9.98
C ASP A 13 -2.36 -1.49 10.18
N ALA A 14 -1.61 -1.37 9.10
CA ALA A 14 -0.15 -1.29 9.17
C ALA A 14 0.33 0.03 9.79
N LEU A 15 -0.37 1.12 9.49
CA LEU A 15 0.04 2.46 9.91
C LEU A 15 -0.80 3.00 11.08
N HIS A 16 -1.75 2.23 11.56
CA HIS A 16 -2.62 2.62 12.67
C HIS A 16 -3.37 3.93 12.38
N LEU A 17 -3.91 4.05 11.16
CA LEU A 17 -4.55 5.28 10.70
C LEU A 17 -5.95 5.50 11.28
N GLY A 18 -6.62 4.43 11.68
CA GLY A 18 -7.99 4.53 12.16
C GLY A 18 -8.91 5.12 11.09
N GLU A 19 -9.71 6.10 11.47
CA GLU A 19 -10.67 6.72 10.56
C GLU A 19 -10.02 7.49 9.41
N ARG A 20 -8.76 7.86 9.55
CA ARG A 20 -8.04 8.59 8.50
C ARG A 20 -7.93 7.76 7.22
N ALA A 21 -7.91 6.43 7.35
CA ALA A 21 -7.83 5.54 6.19
C ALA A 21 -9.03 5.72 5.26
N ALA A 22 -10.19 6.03 5.79
CA ALA A 22 -11.40 6.22 4.99
C ALA A 22 -11.31 7.44 4.06
N ARG A 23 -10.39 8.36 4.34
CA ARG A 23 -10.19 9.56 3.53
C ARG A 23 -9.19 9.38 2.41
N LEU A 24 -8.52 8.23 2.38
CA LEU A 24 -7.53 7.96 1.34
C LEU A 24 -8.22 7.66 0.02
N ASP A 25 -7.71 8.26 -1.04
CA ASP A 25 -8.16 7.98 -2.41
C ASP A 25 -6.95 7.69 -3.29
N ALA A 26 -7.17 7.46 -4.57
CA ALA A 26 -6.09 7.10 -5.48
C ALA A 26 -5.00 8.17 -5.57
N ASP A 27 -5.36 9.43 -5.38
CA ASP A 27 -4.43 10.55 -5.47
C ASP A 27 -3.72 10.84 -4.16
N SER A 28 -4.11 10.20 -3.06
CA SER A 28 -3.49 10.42 -1.76
C SER A 28 -2.02 10.01 -1.78
N ARG A 29 -1.15 10.90 -1.36
CA ARG A 29 0.28 10.62 -1.34
C ARG A 29 0.65 9.79 -0.12
N LEU A 30 1.45 8.77 -0.34
CA LEU A 30 1.96 7.93 0.74
C LEU A 30 3.30 8.46 1.23
N MET A 31 4.36 8.35 0.43
CA MET A 31 5.65 8.92 0.79
C MET A 31 5.59 10.43 0.68
N GLY A 32 5.93 11.11 1.77
CA GLY A 32 5.87 12.56 1.84
C GLY A 32 4.49 13.11 2.12
N GLY A 33 3.45 12.27 2.11
CA GLY A 33 2.08 12.69 2.39
C GLY A 33 1.57 12.22 3.74
N LEU A 34 2.00 11.03 4.16
CA LEU A 34 1.65 10.48 5.47
C LEU A 34 2.89 10.46 6.36
N PRO A 35 2.86 11.15 7.51
CA PRO A 35 4.00 11.15 8.42
C PRO A 35 4.37 9.75 8.90
N GLU A 36 3.39 8.87 8.99
CA GLU A 36 3.59 7.50 9.44
C GLU A 36 4.29 6.62 8.40
N PHE A 37 4.34 7.07 7.14
CA PHE A 37 4.84 6.23 6.06
C PHE A 37 6.34 6.42 5.88
N ASP A 38 7.11 5.65 6.65
CA ASP A 38 8.59 5.65 6.61
C ASP A 38 9.08 4.29 6.11
N SER A 39 10.41 4.07 6.16
CA SER A 39 11.02 2.82 5.69
C SER A 39 10.47 1.58 6.40
N MET A 40 10.21 1.70 7.70
CA MET A 40 9.66 0.58 8.47
C MET A 40 8.22 0.30 8.05
N ALA A 41 7.46 1.36 7.78
CA ALA A 41 6.08 1.22 7.32
C ALA A 41 6.02 0.52 5.98
N VAL A 42 6.95 0.80 5.08
CA VAL A 42 7.02 0.11 3.77
C VAL A 42 7.11 -1.40 3.98
N VAL A 43 8.00 -1.84 4.87
CA VAL A 43 8.16 -3.27 5.15
C VAL A 43 6.87 -3.87 5.70
N SER A 44 6.23 -3.18 6.64
CA SER A 44 4.98 -3.66 7.24
C SER A 44 3.86 -3.77 6.21
N VAL A 45 3.71 -2.75 5.37
CA VAL A 45 2.68 -2.73 4.33
C VAL A 45 2.90 -3.86 3.33
N VAL A 46 4.14 -4.03 2.86
CA VAL A 46 4.47 -5.08 1.90
C VAL A 46 4.19 -6.46 2.49
N THR A 47 4.61 -6.69 3.73
CA THR A 47 4.41 -7.96 4.40
C THR A 47 2.91 -8.30 4.49
N MET A 48 2.09 -7.31 4.87
CA MET A 48 0.65 -7.51 4.97
C MET A 48 0.01 -7.78 3.59
N LEU A 49 0.47 -7.09 2.56
CA LEU A 49 -0.02 -7.33 1.21
C LEU A 49 0.32 -8.74 0.73
N GLU A 50 1.55 -9.18 0.98
CA GLU A 50 1.97 -10.53 0.63
C GLU A 50 1.10 -11.58 1.31
N ASP A 51 0.86 -11.39 2.60
CA ASP A 51 0.07 -12.33 3.39
C ASP A 51 -1.40 -12.33 2.97
N GLN A 52 -1.97 -11.15 2.80
CA GLN A 52 -3.40 -11.02 2.51
C GLN A 52 -3.76 -11.48 1.10
N PHE A 53 -2.90 -11.24 0.13
CA PHE A 53 -3.18 -11.54 -1.27
C PHE A 53 -2.43 -12.78 -1.78
N GLY A 54 -1.60 -13.39 -0.96
CA GLY A 54 -0.84 -14.57 -1.37
C GLY A 54 0.16 -14.30 -2.48
N ILE A 55 0.77 -13.13 -2.47
CA ILE A 55 1.76 -12.72 -3.47
C ILE A 55 3.15 -12.65 -2.84
N THR A 56 4.17 -12.63 -3.70
CA THR A 56 5.55 -12.44 -3.27
C THR A 56 6.10 -11.20 -3.96
N VAL A 57 6.67 -10.30 -3.17
CA VAL A 57 7.24 -9.07 -3.68
C VAL A 57 8.75 -9.09 -3.44
N ALA A 58 9.53 -9.05 -4.53
CA ALA A 58 10.98 -9.01 -4.43
C ALA A 58 11.45 -7.60 -4.11
N ASP A 59 12.60 -7.48 -3.45
CA ASP A 59 13.15 -6.17 -3.07
C ASP A 59 13.35 -5.26 -4.27
N ASP A 60 13.76 -5.81 -5.41
CA ASP A 60 14.00 -5.02 -6.61
C ASP A 60 12.70 -4.55 -7.29
N GLU A 61 11.54 -5.07 -6.86
CA GLU A 61 10.26 -4.59 -7.34
C GLU A 61 9.79 -3.36 -6.59
N LEU A 62 10.38 -3.09 -5.43
CA LEU A 62 10.00 -1.96 -4.60
C LEU A 62 10.72 -0.70 -5.07
N SER A 63 9.96 0.33 -5.38
CA SER A 63 10.52 1.61 -5.81
C SER A 63 9.71 2.75 -5.22
N ALA A 64 10.27 3.95 -5.26
CA ALA A 64 9.57 5.14 -4.79
C ALA A 64 8.27 5.35 -5.57
N GLU A 65 8.27 4.98 -6.85
CA GLU A 65 7.07 5.15 -7.70
C GLU A 65 5.91 4.29 -7.22
N VAL A 66 6.18 3.08 -6.73
CA VAL A 66 5.15 2.17 -6.23
C VAL A 66 4.43 2.81 -5.04
N PHE A 67 5.19 3.46 -4.17
CA PHE A 67 4.67 4.02 -2.92
C PHE A 67 4.42 5.53 -2.99
N GLU A 68 4.35 6.08 -4.18
CA GLU A 68 4.11 7.51 -4.34
C GLU A 68 2.69 7.90 -3.91
N THR A 69 1.69 7.14 -4.39
CA THR A 69 0.29 7.38 -4.04
C THR A 69 -0.40 6.05 -3.78
N VAL A 70 -1.60 6.12 -3.21
CA VAL A 70 -2.45 4.94 -3.05
C VAL A 70 -2.72 4.31 -4.42
N GLY A 71 -2.98 5.14 -5.44
CA GLY A 71 -3.24 4.64 -6.79
C GLY A 71 -2.07 3.90 -7.40
N SER A 72 -0.84 4.39 -7.19
CA SER A 72 0.33 3.70 -7.72
C SER A 72 0.53 2.34 -7.04
N LEU A 73 0.26 2.28 -5.74
CA LEU A 73 0.32 1.02 -5.01
C LEU A 73 -0.75 0.04 -5.49
N CYS A 74 -1.95 0.53 -5.75
CA CYS A 74 -3.04 -0.30 -6.29
C CYS A 74 -2.66 -0.88 -7.65
N ARG A 75 -2.09 -0.07 -8.54
CA ARG A 75 -1.67 -0.54 -9.87
C ARG A 75 -0.59 -1.61 -9.77
N PHE A 76 0.36 -1.42 -8.86
CA PHE A 76 1.41 -2.41 -8.64
C PHE A 76 0.79 -3.74 -8.17
N LEU A 77 -0.12 -3.66 -7.20
CA LEU A 77 -0.78 -4.84 -6.66
C LEU A 77 -1.60 -5.55 -7.73
N GLU A 78 -2.35 -4.80 -8.54
CA GLU A 78 -3.16 -5.37 -9.61
C GLU A 78 -2.30 -6.10 -10.63
N GLY A 79 -1.14 -5.54 -10.95
CA GLY A 79 -0.19 -6.20 -11.83
C GLY A 79 0.32 -7.52 -11.27
N LYS A 80 0.57 -7.58 -9.97
CA LYS A 80 1.00 -8.82 -9.30
C LYS A 80 -0.12 -9.86 -9.30
N LEU A 81 -1.35 -9.44 -9.10
CA LEU A 81 -2.49 -10.34 -9.04
C LEU A 81 -2.86 -10.91 -10.42
N ASP A 82 -2.61 -10.14 -11.47
CA ASP A 82 -2.91 -10.55 -12.84
C ASP A 82 -1.79 -11.37 -13.48
N ALA A 83 -0.63 -11.39 -12.86
CA ALA A 83 0.54 -12.10 -13.40
C ALA A 83 0.41 -13.62 -13.26
#